data_e315b0622fb0f24503ce43c517624914
#
_entry.id   e315b0622fb0f24503ce43c517624914
#
_cell.length_a   1.000
_cell.length_b   1.000
_cell.length_c   1.000
_cell.angle_alpha   90.00
_cell.angle_beta   90.00
_cell.angle_gamma   90.00
#
_symmetry.space_group_name_H-M   'P 1'
#
loop_
_entity.id
_entity.type
_entity.pdbx_description
1 polymer ?
#
loop_
_entity_poly.entity_id
_entity_poly.type
_entity_poly.pdbx_seq_one_letter_code
_entity_poly.pdbx_strand_id
1 'polypeptide(L)'
;YPPISTFTPGYNMSGNLLATIGYDQAHRLLEKSFAQFQADGSVVDEVREMERAERRAAELEQRFTDAINAANPPGDDPATDFLSYINLRYQLKTAEKAARKEGIEQRQAEVRAVLGHLQVGDVIAMPGKKKPLLAVVVTPASDPDDPRPRIIMEQGWTGRIDTDSFANVPVVVGHMNLPRDITHHPRRNTKFVVNAFRRRDYPRPKKMRMEARHRDNAEVAELRTQLRAHPAQHW
;
A
#
# COMPACT_ATOMS: atom_id res chain seq x y z
N TYR A 1 8.71 26.76 -13.97
CA TYR A 1 8.23 27.40 -12.73
C TYR A 1 7.00 26.68 -12.27
N PRO A 2 7.01 25.98 -11.15
CA PRO A 2 5.79 25.37 -10.65
C PRO A 2 4.92 26.44 -10.01
N PRO A 3 3.75 26.77 -10.57
CA PRO A 3 2.83 27.73 -9.97
C PRO A 3 2.34 27.32 -8.57
N ILE A 4 2.57 26.09 -8.21
CA ILE A 4 2.26 25.51 -6.90
C ILE A 4 3.00 26.21 -5.76
N SER A 5 4.23 26.69 -6.00
CA SER A 5 5.02 27.38 -4.99
C SER A 5 4.48 28.77 -4.60
N THR A 6 3.64 29.36 -5.43
CA THR A 6 3.03 30.65 -5.17
C THR A 6 1.72 30.57 -4.38
N PHE A 7 1.18 29.35 -4.26
CA PHE A 7 -0.04 29.11 -3.53
C PHE A 7 0.20 28.63 -2.09
N THR A 8 1.43 28.67 -1.64
CA THR A 8 1.65 28.39 -0.23
C THR A 8 1.17 29.61 0.55
N PRO A 9 0.08 29.48 1.28
CA PRO A 9 -0.40 30.59 2.06
C PRO A 9 0.65 30.93 3.11
N GLY A 10 1.33 32.07 2.96
CA GLY A 10 2.26 32.57 3.94
C GLY A 10 1.52 33.16 5.12
N TYR A 11 0.77 32.33 5.86
CA TYR A 11 -0.28 32.82 6.70
C TYR A 11 -0.02 32.74 8.15
N ASN A 12 -0.90 33.47 8.87
CA ASN A 12 -1.18 33.22 10.24
C ASN A 12 -1.62 31.77 10.44
N MET A 13 -1.60 31.29 11.65
CA MET A 13 -1.79 29.89 11.95
C MET A 13 -3.16 29.34 11.56
N SER A 14 -4.22 30.12 11.59
CA SER A 14 -5.55 29.72 11.15
C SER A 14 -5.61 29.47 9.66
N GLY A 15 -4.87 30.24 8.86
CA GLY A 15 -4.71 29.98 7.44
C GLY A 15 -3.99 28.66 7.14
N ASN A 16 -2.98 28.32 7.95
CA ASN A 16 -2.29 27.05 7.81
C ASN A 16 -3.18 25.84 8.11
N LEU A 17 -4.08 25.94 9.08
CA LEU A 17 -5.05 24.90 9.36
C LEU A 17 -5.96 24.63 8.19
N LEU A 18 -6.50 25.66 7.66
CA LEU A 18 -7.43 25.59 6.56
C LEU A 18 -6.75 25.16 5.29
N ALA A 19 -5.50 25.59 5.10
CA ALA A 19 -4.64 25.05 4.08
C ALA A 19 -4.44 23.55 4.28
N THR A 20 -4.43 23.03 5.51
CA THR A 20 -4.33 21.58 5.75
C THR A 20 -5.63 20.85 5.45
N ILE A 21 -6.79 21.39 5.84
CA ILE A 21 -8.11 20.81 5.56
C ILE A 21 -8.50 21.00 4.09
N GLY A 22 -8.28 22.19 3.55
CA GLY A 22 -8.60 22.54 2.17
C GLY A 22 -7.45 22.42 1.19
N TYR A 23 -6.23 22.18 1.67
CA TYR A 23 -5.01 22.17 0.86
C TYR A 23 -5.05 21.10 -0.22
N ASP A 24 -5.49 19.89 0.11
CA ASP A 24 -5.59 18.82 -0.87
C ASP A 24 -6.54 19.17 -2.01
N GLN A 25 -7.68 19.80 -1.71
CA GLN A 25 -8.64 20.24 -2.72
C GLN A 25 -8.08 21.39 -3.54
N ALA A 26 -7.51 22.37 -2.88
CA ALA A 26 -6.88 23.51 -3.55
C ALA A 26 -5.69 23.08 -4.41
N HIS A 27 -4.86 22.19 -3.88
CA HIS A 27 -3.71 21.64 -4.60
C HIS A 27 -4.13 20.83 -5.83
N ARG A 28 -5.14 19.97 -5.70
CA ARG A 28 -5.69 19.21 -6.85
C ARG A 28 -6.28 20.15 -7.90
N LEU A 29 -6.94 21.20 -7.47
CA LEU A 29 -7.51 22.18 -8.38
C LEU A 29 -6.41 22.91 -9.15
N LEU A 30 -5.33 23.31 -8.47
CA LEU A 30 -4.17 23.95 -9.08
C LEU A 30 -3.43 23.04 -10.03
N GLU A 31 -3.22 21.76 -9.66
CA GLU A 31 -2.61 20.77 -10.54
C GLU A 31 -3.45 20.56 -11.80
N LYS A 32 -4.75 20.46 -11.65
CA LYS A 32 -5.67 20.32 -12.78
C LYS A 32 -5.63 21.55 -13.68
N SER A 33 -5.63 22.74 -13.08
CA SER A 33 -5.54 24.00 -13.81
C SER A 33 -4.24 24.14 -14.58
N PHE A 34 -3.14 23.74 -13.94
CA PHE A 34 -1.83 23.75 -14.58
C PHE A 34 -1.76 22.76 -15.77
N ALA A 35 -2.30 21.58 -15.59
CA ALA A 35 -2.40 20.60 -16.69
C ALA A 35 -3.25 21.14 -17.84
N GLN A 36 -4.37 21.79 -17.54
CA GLN A 36 -5.24 22.42 -18.54
C GLN A 36 -4.52 23.59 -19.25
N PHE A 37 -3.79 24.42 -18.50
CA PHE A 37 -2.97 25.49 -19.07
C PHE A 37 -1.91 24.96 -20.03
N GLN A 38 -1.22 23.87 -19.67
CA GLN A 38 -0.24 23.25 -20.54
C GLN A 38 -0.89 22.67 -21.81
N ALA A 39 -2.10 22.12 -21.69
CA ALA A 39 -2.84 21.55 -22.81
C ALA A 39 -3.43 22.63 -23.74
N ASP A 40 -4.05 23.67 -23.16
CA ASP A 40 -4.85 24.66 -23.89
C ASP A 40 -4.12 25.98 -24.11
N GLY A 41 -3.02 26.23 -23.37
CA GLY A 41 -2.30 27.52 -23.41
C GLY A 41 -3.08 28.70 -22.87
N SER A 42 -4.12 28.46 -22.05
CA SER A 42 -5.02 29.50 -21.54
C SER A 42 -4.62 29.98 -20.15
N VAL A 43 -3.93 31.11 -20.05
CA VAL A 43 -3.53 31.75 -18.79
C VAL A 43 -4.76 32.27 -18.03
N VAL A 44 -5.79 32.75 -18.72
CA VAL A 44 -6.98 33.34 -18.12
C VAL A 44 -7.78 32.29 -17.33
N ASP A 45 -7.96 31.10 -17.88
CA ASP A 45 -8.69 30.02 -17.20
C ASP A 45 -7.94 29.51 -15.97
N GLU A 46 -6.62 29.45 -16.05
CA GLU A 46 -5.77 29.08 -14.92
C GLU A 46 -5.86 30.09 -13.79
N VAL A 47 -5.77 31.39 -14.08
CA VAL A 47 -5.91 32.46 -13.09
C VAL A 47 -7.27 32.40 -12.41
N ARG A 48 -8.35 32.17 -13.16
CA ARG A 48 -9.70 32.02 -12.59
C ARG A 48 -9.81 30.82 -11.65
N GLU A 49 -9.20 29.71 -12.01
CA GLU A 49 -9.17 28.50 -11.18
C GLU A 49 -8.37 28.72 -9.89
N MET A 50 -7.25 29.42 -9.98
CA MET A 50 -6.47 29.81 -8.79
C MET A 50 -7.26 30.73 -7.86
N GLU A 51 -7.95 31.72 -8.40
CA GLU A 51 -8.82 32.63 -7.62
C GLU A 51 -9.97 31.88 -6.95
N ARG A 52 -10.54 30.88 -7.62
CA ARG A 52 -11.58 30.01 -7.04
C ARG A 52 -11.02 29.17 -5.89
N ALA A 53 -9.82 28.64 -6.05
CA ALA A 53 -9.16 27.85 -5.02
C ALA A 53 -8.86 28.71 -3.77
N GLU A 54 -8.36 29.93 -3.96
CA GLU A 54 -8.12 30.89 -2.88
C GLU A 54 -9.40 31.27 -2.15
N ARG A 55 -10.47 31.56 -2.88
CA ARG A 55 -11.79 31.88 -2.28
C ARG A 55 -12.32 30.70 -1.47
N ARG A 56 -12.21 29.48 -2.00
CA ARG A 56 -12.65 28.28 -1.29
C ARG A 56 -11.86 28.05 -0.01
N ALA A 57 -10.54 28.26 -0.05
CA ALA A 57 -9.69 28.20 1.13
C ALA A 57 -10.09 29.22 2.18
N ALA A 58 -10.35 30.47 1.77
CA ALA A 58 -10.81 31.54 2.66
C ALA A 58 -12.18 31.24 3.28
N GLU A 59 -13.12 30.70 2.52
CA GLU A 59 -14.45 30.28 3.01
C GLU A 59 -14.33 29.16 4.05
N LEU A 60 -13.49 28.17 3.79
CA LEU A 60 -13.22 27.09 4.73
C LEU A 60 -12.59 27.63 6.02
N GLU A 61 -11.69 28.58 5.88
CA GLU A 61 -11.07 29.27 7.02
C GLU A 61 -12.12 29.96 7.89
N GLN A 62 -12.99 30.72 7.29
CA GLN A 62 -14.04 31.42 8.01
C GLN A 62 -14.98 30.48 8.73
N ARG A 63 -15.44 29.40 8.04
CA ARG A 63 -16.30 28.38 8.64
C ARG A 63 -15.63 27.69 9.82
N PHE A 64 -14.35 27.38 9.67
CA PHE A 64 -13.59 26.72 10.72
C PHE A 64 -13.43 27.64 11.95
N THR A 65 -13.05 28.90 11.73
CA THR A 65 -12.93 29.91 12.80
C THR A 65 -14.26 30.09 13.53
N ASP A 66 -15.35 30.22 12.79
CA ASP A 66 -16.70 30.35 13.35
C ASP A 66 -17.10 29.11 14.16
N ALA A 67 -16.81 27.91 13.66
CA ALA A 67 -17.11 26.67 14.35
C ALA A 67 -16.30 26.53 15.66
N ILE A 68 -15.02 26.87 15.65
CA ILE A 68 -14.17 26.85 16.84
C ILE A 68 -14.67 27.87 17.87
N ASN A 69 -14.99 29.08 17.45
CA ASN A 69 -15.51 30.09 18.34
C ASN A 69 -16.86 29.70 18.94
N ALA A 70 -17.74 29.07 18.17
CA ALA A 70 -19.03 28.58 18.64
C ALA A 70 -18.91 27.41 19.62
N ALA A 71 -17.98 26.49 19.37
CA ALA A 71 -17.73 25.34 20.24
C ALA A 71 -17.02 25.72 21.54
N ASN A 72 -16.27 26.82 21.54
CA ASN A 72 -15.51 27.31 22.68
C ASN A 72 -14.77 26.16 23.43
N PRO A 73 -13.89 25.41 22.76
CA PRO A 73 -13.20 24.33 23.40
C PRO A 73 -12.21 24.84 24.46
N PRO A 74 -11.79 23.98 25.42
CA PRO A 74 -10.85 24.39 26.45
C PRO A 74 -9.46 24.68 25.88
N GLY A 75 -8.74 25.62 26.51
CA GLY A 75 -7.37 25.96 26.17
C GLY A 75 -7.21 27.44 25.89
N ASP A 76 -5.94 27.92 25.88
CA ASP A 76 -5.61 29.33 25.69
C ASP A 76 -5.72 29.78 24.23
N ASP A 77 -5.45 28.85 23.30
CA ASP A 77 -5.54 29.07 21.86
C ASP A 77 -6.13 27.83 21.15
N PRO A 78 -7.45 27.65 21.25
CA PRO A 78 -8.11 26.45 20.68
C PRO A 78 -7.94 26.31 19.17
N ALA A 79 -7.91 27.45 18.44
CA ALA A 79 -7.74 27.41 16.99
C ALA A 79 -6.39 26.83 16.58
N THR A 80 -5.32 27.25 17.25
CA THR A 80 -3.96 26.74 17.03
C THR A 80 -3.83 25.27 17.45
N ASP A 81 -4.41 24.89 18.59
CA ASP A 81 -4.40 23.51 19.05
C ASP A 81 -5.11 22.57 18.07
N PHE A 82 -6.27 22.97 17.60
CA PHE A 82 -7.00 22.19 16.61
C PHE A 82 -6.27 22.11 15.28
N LEU A 83 -5.62 23.19 14.87
CA LEU A 83 -4.78 23.24 13.68
C LEU A 83 -3.66 22.22 13.74
N SER A 84 -2.92 22.23 14.82
CA SER A 84 -1.84 21.29 15.08
C SER A 84 -2.35 19.85 15.05
N TYR A 85 -3.50 19.59 15.65
CA TYR A 85 -4.15 18.28 15.64
C TYR A 85 -4.48 17.78 14.22
N ILE A 86 -5.09 18.63 13.42
CA ILE A 86 -5.43 18.27 12.02
C ILE A 86 -4.17 18.07 11.18
N ASN A 87 -3.13 18.87 11.38
CA ASN A 87 -1.85 18.66 10.73
C ASN A 87 -1.23 17.30 11.07
N LEU A 88 -1.25 16.92 12.35
CA LEU A 88 -0.76 15.63 12.77
C LEU A 88 -1.57 14.47 12.14
N ARG A 89 -2.88 14.60 12.09
CA ARG A 89 -3.74 13.59 11.44
C ARG A 89 -3.43 13.45 9.96
N TYR A 90 -3.24 14.56 9.28
CA TYR A 90 -2.88 14.56 7.86
C TYR A 90 -1.50 13.92 7.63
N GLN A 91 -0.51 14.32 8.42
CA GLN A 91 0.84 13.75 8.36
C GLN A 91 0.82 12.25 8.63
N LEU A 92 0.06 11.81 9.64
CA LEU A 92 -0.11 10.40 9.95
C LEU A 92 -0.71 9.62 8.78
N LYS A 93 -1.78 10.12 8.20
CA LYS A 93 -2.44 9.49 7.05
C LYS A 93 -1.48 9.36 5.86
N THR A 94 -0.71 10.40 5.58
CA THR A 94 0.28 10.42 4.50
C THR A 94 1.42 9.43 4.79
N ALA A 95 1.93 9.43 6.01
CA ALA A 95 2.99 8.51 6.42
C ALA A 95 2.54 7.05 6.42
N GLU A 96 1.32 6.76 6.85
CA GLU A 96 0.73 5.41 6.80
C GLU A 96 0.59 4.92 5.35
N LYS A 97 0.15 5.78 4.45
CA LYS A 97 0.02 5.45 3.02
C LYS A 97 1.39 5.15 2.40
N ALA A 98 2.40 5.97 2.69
CA ALA A 98 3.76 5.77 2.20
C ALA A 98 4.39 4.49 2.76
N ALA A 99 4.23 4.22 4.06
CA ALA A 99 4.73 3.01 4.70
C ALA A 99 4.08 1.75 4.14
N ARG A 100 2.79 1.80 3.86
CA ARG A 100 2.04 0.69 3.24
C ARG A 100 2.56 0.38 1.84
N LYS A 101 2.75 1.42 1.02
CA LYS A 101 3.29 1.29 -0.33
C LYS A 101 4.69 0.69 -0.33
N GLU A 102 5.58 1.20 0.51
CA GLU A 102 6.94 0.69 0.67
C GLU A 102 6.96 -0.77 1.12
N GLY A 103 6.13 -1.12 2.10
CA GLY A 103 6.00 -2.49 2.59
C GLY A 103 5.51 -3.47 1.51
N ILE A 104 4.59 -3.04 0.65
CA ILE A 104 4.11 -3.85 -0.49
C ILE A 104 5.24 -4.04 -1.50
N GLU A 105 5.95 -2.99 -1.89
CA GLU A 105 7.04 -3.05 -2.85
C GLU A 105 8.19 -3.95 -2.37
N GLN A 106 8.59 -3.79 -1.11
CA GLN A 106 9.62 -4.63 -0.50
C GLN A 106 9.23 -6.11 -0.49
N ARG A 107 8.00 -6.41 -0.12
CA ARG A 107 7.49 -7.77 -0.05
C ARG A 107 7.41 -8.42 -1.43
N GLN A 108 6.95 -7.68 -2.43
CA GLN A 108 6.92 -8.16 -3.81
C GLN A 108 8.33 -8.46 -4.32
N ALA A 109 9.32 -7.63 -3.97
CA ALA A 109 10.72 -7.88 -4.32
C ALA A 109 11.25 -9.17 -3.66
N GLU A 110 10.94 -9.40 -2.39
CA GLU A 110 11.35 -10.62 -1.69
C GLU A 110 10.67 -11.87 -2.26
N VAL A 111 9.37 -11.82 -2.53
CA VAL A 111 8.63 -12.91 -3.19
C VAL A 111 9.23 -13.20 -4.57
N ARG A 112 9.51 -12.18 -5.34
CA ARG A 112 10.13 -12.30 -6.67
C ARG A 112 11.47 -13.01 -6.59
N ALA A 113 12.30 -12.64 -5.63
CA ALA A 113 13.61 -13.29 -5.43
C ALA A 113 13.45 -14.77 -5.12
N VAL A 114 12.54 -15.17 -4.24
CA VAL A 114 12.31 -16.58 -3.91
C VAL A 114 11.76 -17.34 -5.11
N LEU A 115 10.75 -16.82 -5.81
CA LEU A 115 10.16 -17.48 -6.97
C LEU A 115 11.18 -17.68 -8.10
N GLY A 116 12.09 -16.72 -8.28
CA GLY A 116 13.17 -16.82 -9.28
C GLY A 116 14.23 -17.87 -8.99
N HIS A 117 14.36 -18.31 -7.74
CA HIS A 117 15.34 -19.31 -7.31
C HIS A 117 14.74 -20.71 -7.08
N LEU A 118 13.42 -20.86 -7.20
CA LEU A 118 12.78 -22.18 -7.06
C LEU A 118 13.25 -23.13 -8.17
N GLN A 119 13.53 -24.36 -7.77
CA GLN A 119 14.00 -25.43 -8.66
C GLN A 119 12.97 -26.54 -8.76
N VAL A 120 13.09 -27.36 -9.81
CA VAL A 120 12.25 -28.54 -10.00
C VAL A 120 12.34 -29.46 -8.78
N GLY A 121 11.20 -29.83 -8.22
CA GLY A 121 11.10 -30.64 -7.03
C GLY A 121 10.98 -29.88 -5.71
N ASP A 122 11.19 -28.58 -5.71
CA ASP A 122 10.96 -27.77 -4.49
C ASP A 122 9.48 -27.82 -4.09
N VAL A 123 9.23 -28.16 -2.83
CA VAL A 123 7.88 -28.19 -2.26
C VAL A 123 7.66 -26.90 -1.47
N ILE A 124 6.61 -26.20 -1.80
CA ILE A 124 6.22 -24.94 -1.17
C ILE A 124 4.80 -25.02 -0.62
N ALA A 125 4.52 -24.16 0.38
CA ALA A 125 3.18 -23.98 0.90
C ALA A 125 2.48 -22.84 0.15
N MET A 126 1.25 -23.09 -0.29
CA MET A 126 0.39 -22.13 -0.98
C MET A 126 -0.74 -21.66 -0.07
N PRO A 127 -1.16 -20.39 -0.16
CA PRO A 127 -2.35 -19.93 0.56
C PRO A 127 -3.58 -20.71 0.11
N GLY A 128 -4.41 -21.12 1.05
CA GLY A 128 -5.68 -21.81 0.80
C GLY A 128 -6.79 -21.21 1.64
N LYS A 129 -8.04 -21.39 1.23
CA LYS A 129 -9.20 -20.81 1.91
C LYS A 129 -9.37 -21.33 3.35
N LYS A 130 -9.15 -22.59 3.57
CA LYS A 130 -9.32 -23.25 4.89
C LYS A 130 -8.00 -23.56 5.56
N LYS A 131 -7.05 -24.03 4.82
CA LYS A 131 -5.71 -24.42 5.27
C LYS A 131 -4.70 -24.17 4.16
N PRO A 132 -3.42 -23.98 4.48
CA PRO A 132 -2.38 -23.97 3.46
C PRO A 132 -2.35 -25.27 2.69
N LEU A 133 -2.12 -25.17 1.38
CA LEU A 133 -1.98 -26.30 0.48
C LEU A 133 -0.52 -26.45 0.06
N LEU A 134 -0.08 -27.66 -0.17
CA LEU A 134 1.28 -27.91 -0.66
C LEU A 134 1.29 -28.00 -2.18
N ALA A 135 2.39 -27.56 -2.75
CA ALA A 135 2.63 -27.61 -4.18
C ALA A 135 4.10 -27.96 -4.46
N VAL A 136 4.35 -28.60 -5.58
CA VAL A 136 5.71 -28.88 -6.05
C VAL A 136 5.99 -28.11 -7.33
N VAL A 137 7.18 -27.55 -7.42
CA VAL A 137 7.65 -26.86 -8.62
C VAL A 137 8.04 -27.87 -9.68
N VAL A 138 7.43 -27.76 -10.86
CA VAL A 138 7.70 -28.67 -12.00
C VAL A 138 8.42 -27.97 -13.15
N THR A 139 8.29 -26.64 -13.26
CA THR A 139 9.04 -25.83 -14.21
C THR A 139 9.55 -24.58 -13.51
N PRO A 140 10.86 -24.36 -13.47
CA PRO A 140 11.40 -23.15 -12.85
C PRO A 140 11.06 -21.89 -13.66
N ALA A 141 11.20 -20.73 -13.01
CA ALA A 141 11.02 -19.46 -13.68
C ALA A 141 12.10 -19.24 -14.74
N SER A 142 11.70 -18.72 -15.90
CA SER A 142 12.61 -18.38 -17.00
C SER A 142 13.06 -16.92 -16.96
N ASP A 143 12.23 -16.03 -16.39
CA ASP A 143 12.48 -14.60 -16.28
C ASP A 143 12.61 -14.19 -14.81
N PRO A 144 13.80 -13.78 -14.35
CA PRO A 144 13.98 -13.38 -12.95
C PRO A 144 13.25 -12.07 -12.60
N ASP A 145 12.92 -11.24 -13.56
CA ASP A 145 12.20 -9.97 -13.35
C ASP A 145 10.69 -10.18 -13.22
N ASP A 146 10.16 -11.23 -13.85
CA ASP A 146 8.77 -11.65 -13.75
C ASP A 146 8.70 -13.18 -13.61
N PRO A 147 9.10 -13.74 -12.47
CA PRO A 147 9.18 -15.18 -12.30
C PRO A 147 7.79 -15.80 -12.21
N ARG A 148 7.53 -16.75 -13.10
CA ARG A 148 6.27 -17.52 -13.20
C ARG A 148 6.52 -19.01 -13.26
N PRO A 149 7.02 -19.63 -12.17
CA PRO A 149 7.22 -21.05 -12.14
C PRO A 149 5.89 -21.80 -12.26
N ARG A 150 5.95 -22.97 -12.88
CA ARG A 150 4.79 -23.88 -12.94
C ARG A 150 4.83 -24.82 -11.76
N ILE A 151 3.68 -25.05 -11.16
CA ILE A 151 3.51 -25.96 -10.03
C ILE A 151 2.44 -27.02 -10.30
N ILE A 152 2.49 -28.09 -9.53
CA ILE A 152 1.38 -29.02 -9.35
C ILE A 152 1.05 -29.02 -7.85
N MET A 153 -0.21 -28.76 -7.52
CA MET A 153 -0.67 -28.77 -6.14
C MET A 153 -1.04 -30.18 -5.67
N GLU A 154 -1.06 -30.37 -4.36
CA GLU A 154 -1.37 -31.67 -3.75
C GLU A 154 -2.71 -32.26 -4.14
N GLN A 155 -3.69 -31.44 -4.53
CA GLN A 155 -4.98 -31.87 -5.05
C GLN A 155 -5.01 -32.08 -6.57
N GLY A 156 -3.89 -31.87 -7.25
CA GLY A 156 -3.76 -32.13 -8.68
C GLY A 156 -3.90 -30.95 -9.62
N TRP A 157 -4.21 -29.77 -9.09
CA TRP A 157 -4.23 -28.56 -9.91
C TRP A 157 -2.81 -28.21 -10.40
N THR A 158 -2.71 -27.84 -11.68
CA THR A 158 -1.45 -27.37 -12.26
C THR A 158 -1.64 -26.01 -12.92
N GLY A 159 -0.65 -25.16 -12.78
CA GLY A 159 -0.65 -23.84 -13.37
C GLY A 159 0.61 -23.07 -13.00
N ARG A 160 0.69 -21.84 -13.48
CA ARG A 160 1.77 -20.93 -13.14
C ARG A 160 1.38 -20.04 -11.96
N ILE A 161 2.34 -19.77 -11.12
CA ILE A 161 2.23 -18.82 -10.01
C ILE A 161 3.10 -17.61 -10.30
N ASP A 162 2.79 -16.51 -9.65
CA ASP A 162 3.51 -15.24 -9.75
C ASP A 162 3.62 -14.56 -8.38
N THR A 163 4.15 -13.35 -8.34
CA THR A 163 4.30 -12.60 -7.10
C THR A 163 2.95 -12.28 -6.44
N ASP A 164 1.89 -12.13 -7.21
CA ASP A 164 0.54 -11.83 -6.70
C ASP A 164 -0.12 -13.03 -6.03
N SER A 165 0.42 -14.23 -6.25
CA SER A 165 -0.05 -15.45 -5.59
C SER A 165 0.27 -15.49 -4.09
N PHE A 166 1.13 -14.61 -3.60
CA PHE A 166 1.64 -14.63 -2.22
C PHE A 166 1.50 -13.29 -1.52
N ALA A 167 0.87 -13.32 -0.37
CA ALA A 167 0.85 -12.20 0.57
C ALA A 167 2.14 -12.09 1.40
N ASN A 168 2.80 -13.22 1.64
CA ASN A 168 4.06 -13.31 2.36
C ASN A 168 5.07 -14.11 1.55
N VAL A 169 6.34 -13.97 1.89
CA VAL A 169 7.44 -14.69 1.22
C VAL A 169 7.23 -16.20 1.35
N PRO A 170 7.15 -16.96 0.23
CA PRO A 170 7.01 -18.40 0.28
C PRO A 170 8.27 -19.07 0.82
N VAL A 171 8.08 -20.17 1.53
CA VAL A 171 9.17 -20.98 2.11
C VAL A 171 9.17 -22.35 1.46
N VAL A 172 10.34 -22.83 1.11
CA VAL A 172 10.55 -24.22 0.67
C VAL A 172 10.48 -25.12 1.89
N VAL A 173 9.51 -26.03 1.92
CA VAL A 173 9.29 -26.92 3.06
C VAL A 173 9.82 -28.33 2.84
N GLY A 174 10.31 -28.64 1.65
CA GLY A 174 10.88 -29.92 1.32
C GLY A 174 11.26 -30.03 -0.14
N HIS A 175 11.67 -31.22 -0.52
CA HIS A 175 12.02 -31.55 -1.89
C HIS A 175 11.41 -32.88 -2.29
N MET A 176 10.87 -32.99 -3.50
CA MET A 176 10.27 -34.19 -4.07
C MET A 176 11.07 -34.60 -5.30
N ASN A 177 11.43 -35.86 -5.35
CA ASN A 177 12.03 -36.44 -6.56
C ASN A 177 10.96 -36.65 -7.63
N LEU A 178 11.13 -35.99 -8.77
CA LEU A 178 10.15 -35.96 -9.84
C LEU A 178 10.67 -36.73 -11.07
N PRO A 179 9.76 -37.28 -11.91
CA PRO A 179 10.14 -37.86 -13.20
C PRO A 179 10.88 -36.81 -14.06
N ARG A 180 11.83 -37.28 -14.87
CA ARG A 180 12.64 -36.40 -15.72
C ARG A 180 11.84 -35.64 -16.76
N ASP A 181 10.71 -36.13 -17.19
CA ASP A 181 9.83 -35.53 -18.19
C ASP A 181 8.82 -34.57 -17.60
N ILE A 182 8.80 -34.37 -16.28
CA ILE A 182 7.77 -33.55 -15.60
C ILE A 182 7.72 -32.09 -16.09
N THR A 183 8.89 -31.54 -16.41
CA THR A 183 8.98 -30.16 -16.90
C THR A 183 8.26 -29.99 -18.26
N HIS A 184 8.37 -31.00 -19.12
CA HIS A 184 7.77 -30.96 -20.46
C HIS A 184 6.32 -31.47 -20.48
N HIS A 185 5.96 -32.35 -19.58
CA HIS A 185 4.65 -32.97 -19.50
C HIS A 185 4.04 -32.94 -18.10
N PRO A 186 3.81 -31.71 -17.55
CA PRO A 186 3.33 -31.61 -16.18
C PRO A 186 1.95 -32.23 -15.98
N ARG A 187 1.05 -32.07 -16.93
CA ARG A 187 -0.31 -32.64 -16.83
C ARG A 187 -0.34 -34.15 -16.82
N ARG A 188 0.56 -34.81 -17.54
CA ARG A 188 0.70 -36.25 -17.57
C ARG A 188 1.11 -36.81 -16.22
N ASN A 189 1.89 -36.05 -15.46
CA ASN A 189 2.48 -36.47 -14.20
C ASN A 189 1.69 -36.00 -12.96
N THR A 190 0.48 -35.46 -13.14
CA THR A 190 -0.35 -34.99 -12.04
C THR A 190 -0.65 -36.05 -11.00
N LYS A 191 -1.03 -37.28 -11.48
CA LYS A 191 -1.31 -38.40 -10.58
C LYS A 191 -0.09 -38.81 -9.76
N PHE A 192 1.07 -38.80 -10.37
CA PHE A 192 2.33 -39.11 -9.68
C PHE A 192 2.53 -38.16 -8.50
N VAL A 193 2.36 -36.85 -8.73
CA VAL A 193 2.52 -35.81 -7.70
C VAL A 193 1.49 -35.97 -6.59
N VAL A 194 0.22 -36.16 -6.93
CA VAL A 194 -0.85 -36.35 -5.93
C VAL A 194 -0.53 -37.58 -5.05
N ASN A 195 -0.11 -38.67 -5.64
CA ASN A 195 0.25 -39.87 -4.89
C ASN A 195 1.50 -39.67 -4.03
N ALA A 196 2.50 -38.93 -4.55
CA ALA A 196 3.71 -38.60 -3.78
C ALA A 196 3.39 -37.76 -2.54
N PHE A 197 2.50 -36.81 -2.64
CA PHE A 197 2.03 -36.04 -1.48
C PHE A 197 1.27 -36.88 -0.46
N ARG A 198 0.56 -37.89 -0.89
CA ARG A 198 -0.15 -38.81 0.01
C ARG A 198 0.79 -39.76 0.75
N ARG A 199 1.92 -40.14 0.14
CA ARG A 199 2.88 -41.10 0.69
C ARG A 199 3.87 -40.46 1.67
N ARG A 200 4.13 -39.16 1.55
CA ARG A 200 5.14 -38.48 2.34
C ARG A 200 4.56 -37.23 2.97
N ASP A 201 4.77 -37.06 4.29
CA ASP A 201 4.43 -35.86 5.00
C ASP A 201 5.51 -34.82 4.82
N TYR A 202 5.08 -33.63 4.40
CA TYR A 202 5.90 -32.42 4.36
C TYR A 202 5.45 -31.49 5.46
N PRO A 203 6.35 -30.71 6.06
CA PRO A 203 5.97 -29.68 7.02
C PRO A 203 4.94 -28.75 6.41
N ARG A 204 3.79 -28.60 7.06
CA ARG A 204 2.72 -27.74 6.61
C ARG A 204 2.56 -26.59 7.60
N PRO A 205 2.64 -25.34 7.18
CA PRO A 205 2.30 -24.20 8.04
C PRO A 205 0.87 -24.36 8.56
N LYS A 206 0.64 -24.06 9.83
CA LYS A 206 -0.71 -24.14 10.40
C LYS A 206 -1.66 -23.11 9.80
N LYS A 207 -1.12 -21.94 9.45
CA LYS A 207 -1.89 -20.83 8.88
C LYS A 207 -1.00 -19.99 7.98
N MET A 208 -1.50 -19.66 6.79
CA MET A 208 -0.91 -18.65 5.92
C MET A 208 -1.88 -17.49 5.79
N ARG A 209 -1.36 -16.27 5.88
CA ARG A 209 -2.17 -15.08 5.73
C ARG A 209 -2.47 -14.85 4.26
N MET A 210 -3.73 -14.58 3.96
CA MET A 210 -4.17 -14.15 2.64
C MET A 210 -3.84 -12.69 2.39
N GLU A 211 -3.78 -11.89 3.47
CA GLU A 211 -3.43 -10.48 3.43
C GLU A 211 -2.13 -10.23 4.19
N ALA A 212 -1.35 -9.33 3.65
CA ALA A 212 -0.11 -8.95 4.26
C ALA A 212 -0.32 -8.07 5.50
N ARG A 213 0.46 -8.33 6.54
CA ARG A 213 0.50 -7.46 7.72
C ARG A 213 1.32 -6.23 7.38
N HIS A 214 0.70 -5.06 7.51
CA HIS A 214 1.43 -3.81 7.47
C HIS A 214 2.04 -3.54 8.84
N ARG A 215 3.36 -3.36 8.87
CA ARG A 215 4.05 -2.89 10.07
C ARG A 215 4.23 -1.38 9.96
N ASP A 216 3.93 -0.68 11.04
CA ASP A 216 4.23 0.73 11.14
C ASP A 216 5.74 0.94 11.18
N ASN A 217 6.23 1.95 10.46
CA ASN A 217 7.59 2.41 10.60
C ASN A 217 7.73 3.36 11.79
N ALA A 218 8.96 3.80 12.08
CA ALA A 218 9.25 4.68 13.21
C ALA A 218 8.54 6.03 13.10
N GLU A 219 8.41 6.58 11.90
CA GLU A 219 7.70 7.85 11.65
C GLU A 219 6.21 7.74 11.98
N VAL A 220 5.55 6.68 11.54
CA VAL A 220 4.13 6.43 11.85
C VAL A 220 3.92 6.26 13.36
N ALA A 221 4.78 5.52 14.04
CA ALA A 221 4.72 5.32 15.47
C ALA A 221 4.89 6.64 16.24
N GLU A 222 5.82 7.48 15.82
CA GLU A 222 6.05 8.79 16.42
C GLU A 222 4.84 9.72 16.23
N LEU A 223 4.30 9.80 15.02
CA LEU A 223 3.11 10.61 14.74
C LEU A 223 1.89 10.15 15.54
N ARG A 224 1.70 8.85 15.71
CA ARG A 224 0.63 8.32 16.57
C ARG A 224 0.82 8.70 18.03
N THR A 225 2.05 8.67 18.52
CA THR A 225 2.36 9.10 19.89
C THR A 225 2.06 10.57 20.09
N GLN A 226 2.49 11.44 19.17
CA GLN A 226 2.19 12.85 19.19
C GLN A 226 0.69 13.13 19.15
N LEU A 227 -0.04 12.41 18.32
CA LEU A 227 -1.49 12.56 18.20
C LEU A 227 -2.23 12.17 19.50
N ARG A 228 -1.83 11.08 20.16
CA ARG A 228 -2.43 10.65 21.42
C ARG A 228 -2.19 11.66 22.56
N ALA A 229 -1.03 12.31 22.56
CA ALA A 229 -0.66 13.30 23.55
C ALA A 229 -1.24 14.69 23.25
N HIS A 230 -1.87 14.89 22.09
CA HIS A 230 -2.36 16.19 21.68
C HIS A 230 -3.59 16.63 22.49
N PRO A 231 -3.65 17.90 22.97
CA PRO A 231 -4.77 18.39 23.78
C PRO A 231 -6.14 18.28 23.10
N ALA A 232 -6.21 18.45 21.77
CA ALA A 232 -7.46 18.38 21.01
C ALA A 232 -8.00 16.96 20.81
N GLN A 233 -7.28 15.92 21.24
CA GLN A 233 -7.70 14.53 21.07
C GLN A 233 -9.02 14.21 21.81
N HIS A 234 -9.32 14.94 22.88
CA HIS A 234 -10.44 14.66 23.76
C HIS A 234 -11.53 15.76 23.73
N TRP A 235 -11.51 16.60 22.72
CA TRP A 235 -12.52 17.65 22.56
C TRP A 235 -13.86 17.11 22.07
#